data_20981e92d542c1403684d7351dc52850
#
_entry.id   20981e92d542c1403684d7351dc52850
#
_cell.length_a   1.000
_cell.length_b   1.000
_cell.length_c   1.000
_cell.angle_alpha   90.00
_cell.angle_beta   90.00
_cell.angle_gamma   90.00
#
_symmetry.space_group_name_H-M   'P 1'
#
loop_
_entity.id
_entity.type
_entity.pdbx_description
1 polymer ?
#
loop_
_entity_poly.entity_id
_entity_poly.type
_entity_poly.pdbx_seq_one_letter_code
_entity_poly.pdbx_strand_id
1 'polypeptide(L)'
;MDLIDDSLSGLRRIWMTVRKSIDLAASGPTIEAAVQEAIDRATTTLEGVTRFEVTKIAGDLTDAGPIFDVELTVWFNLLERMHE
;
A
#
# COMPACT_ATOMS: atom_id res chain seq x y z
N MET A 1 6.00 -7.08 -30.24
CA MET A 1 5.68 -6.55 -30.09
C MET A 1 5.24 -6.21 -29.80
N ASP A 2 5.50 -6.09 -29.70
CA ASP A 2 5.11 -5.48 -29.32
C ASP A 2 4.28 -5.18 -29.55
N LEU A 3 4.18 -5.41 -29.89
CA LEU A 3 3.42 -4.99 -30.07
C LEU A 3 2.65 -4.60 -29.96
N ILE A 4 2.69 -4.35 -29.76
CA ILE A 4 1.96 -3.91 -29.60
C ILE A 4 1.89 -3.00 -29.34
N ASP A 5 2.17 -2.73 -29.32
CA ASP A 5 2.36 -1.84 -28.88
C ASP A 5 2.22 -0.66 -29.30
N ASP A 6 2.86 -0.28 -30.06
CA ASP A 6 2.94 0.97 -30.37
C ASP A 6 1.81 1.50 -31.00
N SER A 7 1.17 0.87 -31.79
CA SER A 7 0.07 1.42 -32.38
C SER A 7 -0.90 1.72 -31.32
N LEU A 8 -0.69 1.23 -30.23
CA LEU A 8 -1.57 1.50 -29.20
C LEU A 8 -1.09 2.56 -28.31
N SER A 9 -0.11 3.29 -28.71
CA SER A 9 0.45 4.17 -27.75
C SER A 9 -0.55 5.15 -27.20
N GLY A 10 -1.45 5.67 -27.98
CA GLY A 10 -2.42 6.58 -27.44
C GLY A 10 -3.35 5.91 -26.47
N LEU A 11 -3.77 4.74 -26.84
CA LEU A 11 -4.65 4.04 -25.98
C LEU A 11 -3.94 3.58 -24.78
N ARG A 12 -2.68 3.30 -24.90
CA ARG A 12 -1.98 2.87 -23.82
C ARG A 12 -1.97 3.85 -22.74
N ARG A 13 -1.95 5.10 -23.05
CA ARG A 13 -1.94 6.06 -22.04
C ARG A 13 -3.13 5.95 -21.19
N ILE A 14 -4.24 5.54 -21.73
CA ILE A 14 -5.43 5.42 -20.95
C ILE A 14 -5.33 4.27 -20.00
N TRP A 15 -4.55 3.27 -20.35
CA TRP A 15 -4.41 2.15 -19.50
C TRP A 15 -3.32 2.28 -18.50
N MET A 16 -2.47 3.26 -18.66
CA MET A 16 -1.38 3.36 -17.77
C MET A 16 -1.83 3.77 -16.43
N THR A 17 -1.31 3.16 -15.45
CA THR A 17 -1.63 3.47 -14.08
C THR A 17 -0.34 3.78 -13.37
N VAL A 18 -0.29 4.90 -12.75
CA VAL A 18 0.87 5.25 -11.95
C VAL A 18 0.56 4.84 -10.54
N ARG A 19 1.41 4.03 -9.96
CA ARG A 19 1.24 3.57 -8.61
C ARG A 19 2.33 4.15 -7.76
N LYS A 20 1.98 4.50 -6.57
CA LYS A 20 2.94 4.96 -5.60
C LYS A 20 2.86 4.08 -4.38
N SER A 21 3.89 4.08 -3.62
CA SER A 21 3.88 3.32 -2.39
C SER A 21 4.37 4.18 -1.25
N ILE A 22 3.91 3.89 -0.08
CA ILE A 22 4.41 4.52 1.14
C ILE A 22 4.65 3.43 2.15
N ASP A 23 5.55 3.70 3.06
CA ASP A 23 5.84 2.76 4.13
C ASP A 23 5.18 3.23 5.39
N LEU A 24 4.61 2.31 6.11
CA LEU A 24 3.95 2.59 7.37
C LEU A 24 4.44 1.62 8.42
N ALA A 25 4.34 2.03 9.64
CA ALA A 25 4.63 1.15 10.77
C ALA A 25 3.48 1.28 11.75
N ALA A 26 3.15 0.20 12.38
CA ALA A 26 2.07 0.19 13.37
C ALA A 26 2.37 -0.85 14.43
N SER A 27 1.76 -0.68 15.56
CA SER A 27 1.95 -1.61 16.68
C SER A 27 0.60 -2.03 17.20
N GLY A 28 0.56 -3.19 17.78
CA GLY A 28 -0.67 -3.67 18.38
C GLY A 28 -0.44 -4.91 19.21
N PRO A 29 -1.46 -5.36 19.88
CA PRO A 29 -1.35 -6.54 20.75
C PRO A 29 -1.28 -7.85 19.96
N THR A 30 -1.57 -7.80 18.69
CA THR A 30 -1.39 -8.97 17.81
C THR A 30 -0.87 -8.44 16.48
N ILE A 31 -0.30 -9.33 15.70
CA ILE A 31 0.19 -8.95 14.38
C ILE A 31 -0.99 -8.47 13.53
N GLU A 32 -2.10 -9.17 13.61
CA GLU A 32 -3.25 -8.81 12.84
C GLU A 32 -3.78 -7.44 13.20
N ALA A 33 -3.82 -7.13 14.49
CA ALA A 33 -4.30 -5.84 14.93
C ALA A 33 -3.39 -4.72 14.43
N ALA A 34 -2.09 -4.96 14.45
CA ALA A 34 -1.14 -3.96 13.99
C ALA A 34 -1.30 -3.72 12.49
N VAL A 35 -1.46 -4.78 11.71
CA VAL A 35 -1.63 -4.66 10.27
C VAL A 35 -2.94 -3.92 9.99
N GLN A 36 -4.00 -4.29 10.70
CA GLN A 36 -5.30 -3.66 10.47
C GLN A 36 -5.24 -2.17 10.77
N GLU A 37 -4.53 -1.80 11.81
CA GLU A 37 -4.41 -0.40 12.17
C GLU A 37 -3.72 0.37 11.04
N ALA A 38 -2.67 -0.18 10.49
CA ALA A 38 -1.96 0.48 9.41
C ALA A 38 -2.83 0.60 8.17
N ILE A 39 -3.56 -0.45 7.85
CA ILE A 39 -4.42 -0.44 6.68
C ILE A 39 -5.55 0.58 6.86
N ASP A 40 -6.14 0.62 8.04
CA ASP A 40 -7.20 1.58 8.30
C ASP A 40 -6.71 3.01 8.15
N ARG A 41 -5.51 3.26 8.63
CA ARG A 41 -4.97 4.60 8.54
C ARG A 41 -4.69 4.95 7.09
N ALA A 42 -4.14 4.01 6.34
CA ALA A 42 -3.83 4.24 4.94
C ALA A 42 -5.09 4.50 4.14
N THR A 43 -6.12 3.70 4.36
CA THR A 43 -7.32 3.83 3.55
C THR A 43 -8.14 5.05 3.94
N THR A 44 -7.90 5.60 5.12
CA THR A 44 -8.58 6.81 5.52
C THR A 44 -7.97 8.02 4.83
N THR A 45 -6.67 8.00 4.59
CA THR A 45 -6.00 9.16 4.05
C THR A 45 -5.68 9.06 2.57
N LEU A 46 -5.68 7.86 2.00
CA LEU A 46 -5.31 7.67 0.61
C LEU A 46 -6.47 7.06 -0.14
N GLU A 47 -6.58 7.41 -1.40
CA GLU A 47 -7.56 6.78 -2.23
C GLU A 47 -6.86 5.81 -3.14
N GLY A 48 -7.56 4.81 -3.56
CA GLY A 48 -7.01 3.88 -4.53
C GLY A 48 -6.01 2.90 -3.98
N VAL A 49 -6.07 2.63 -2.68
CA VAL A 49 -5.19 1.65 -2.08
C VAL A 49 -5.56 0.28 -2.62
N THR A 50 -4.60 -0.41 -3.22
CA THR A 50 -4.90 -1.67 -3.87
C THR A 50 -4.12 -2.83 -3.32
N ARG A 51 -3.04 -2.59 -2.59
CA ARG A 51 -2.18 -3.69 -2.19
C ARG A 51 -1.33 -3.28 -1.02
N PHE A 52 -0.96 -4.20 -0.21
CA PHE A 52 0.03 -3.94 0.82
C PHE A 52 0.93 -5.18 0.95
N GLU A 53 2.12 -4.94 1.49
CA GLU A 53 3.03 -6.01 1.80
C GLU A 53 3.57 -5.77 3.16
N VAL A 54 3.57 -6.77 4.01
CA VAL A 54 4.19 -6.65 5.31
C VAL A 54 5.66 -6.99 5.13
N THR A 55 6.52 -6.04 5.44
CA THR A 55 7.94 -6.18 5.18
C THR A 55 8.73 -6.56 6.43
N LYS A 56 8.17 -6.33 7.60
CA LYS A 56 8.91 -6.67 8.81
C LYS A 56 7.92 -6.89 9.94
N ILE A 57 8.18 -7.86 10.75
CA ILE A 57 7.41 -8.15 11.94
C ILE A 57 8.39 -8.30 13.07
N ALA A 58 8.17 -7.57 14.13
CA ALA A 58 9.01 -7.65 15.29
C ALA A 58 8.12 -7.48 16.51
N GLY A 59 8.66 -7.60 17.67
CA GLY A 59 7.86 -7.43 18.85
C GLY A 59 8.70 -7.08 20.04
N ASP A 60 8.05 -6.50 21.03
CA ASP A 60 8.68 -6.18 22.29
C ASP A 60 7.96 -6.92 23.38
N LEU A 61 8.70 -7.35 24.37
CA LEU A 61 8.11 -8.01 25.51
C LEU A 61 7.92 -6.96 26.60
N THR A 62 6.70 -6.86 27.07
CA THR A 62 6.41 -5.94 28.13
C THR A 62 5.75 -6.70 29.27
N ASP A 63 5.61 -6.05 30.41
CA ASP A 63 4.99 -6.69 31.54
C ASP A 63 3.55 -7.06 31.24
N ALA A 64 2.91 -6.32 30.37
CA ALA A 64 1.54 -6.61 30.04
C ALA A 64 1.41 -7.61 28.89
N GLY A 65 2.53 -8.12 28.40
CA GLY A 65 2.52 -9.08 27.32
C GLY A 65 3.26 -8.52 26.13
N PRO A 66 3.30 -9.25 25.04
CA PRO A 66 4.03 -8.82 23.87
C PRO A 66 3.27 -7.74 23.11
N ILE A 67 4.04 -6.85 22.51
CA ILE A 67 3.50 -5.84 21.62
C ILE A 67 4.16 -6.13 20.28
N PHE A 68 3.38 -6.19 19.23
CA PHE A 68 3.90 -6.51 17.91
C PHE A 68 4.02 -5.26 17.08
N ASP A 69 5.15 -5.12 16.40
CA ASP A 69 5.37 -4.02 15.50
C ASP A 69 5.42 -4.58 14.10
N VAL A 70 4.74 -3.93 13.19
CA VAL A 70 4.80 -4.34 11.79
C VAL A 70 5.18 -3.15 10.95
N GLU A 71 5.95 -3.42 9.91
CA GLU A 71 6.24 -2.42 8.90
C GLU A 71 5.65 -2.94 7.62
N LEU A 72 4.99 -2.08 6.88
CA LEU A 72 4.40 -2.51 5.63
C LEU A 72 4.49 -1.40 4.60
N THR A 73 4.47 -1.81 3.37
CA THR A 73 4.43 -0.91 2.24
C THR A 73 3.02 -1.00 1.67
N VAL A 74 2.42 0.14 1.42
CA VAL A 74 1.08 0.20 0.89
C VAL A 74 1.16 0.84 -0.48
N TRP A 75 0.55 0.22 -1.47
CA TRP A 75 0.53 0.73 -2.82
C TRP A 75 -0.82 1.31 -3.13
N PHE A 76 -0.82 2.43 -3.82
CA PHE A 76 -2.07 3.03 -4.23
C PHE A 76 -1.89 3.63 -5.61
N ASN A 77 -3.00 3.73 -6.32
CA ASN A 77 -2.99 4.27 -7.67
C ASN A 77 -3.22 5.75 -7.60
N LEU A 78 -2.44 6.46 -8.40
CA LEU A 78 -2.68 7.87 -8.52
C LEU A 78 -3.77 8.05 -9.52
N LEU A 79 -4.84 8.68 -9.07
CA LEU A 79 -5.90 8.91 -9.99
C LEU A 79 -5.67 10.23 -10.60
N GLU A 80 -4.94 10.23 -11.63
CA GLU A 80 -4.66 11.43 -12.22
C GLU A 80 -5.82 11.99 -12.80
N ARG A 81 -5.91 13.09 -12.74
CA ARG A 81 -6.96 13.75 -13.27
C ARG A 81 -6.64 13.93 -14.61
N MET A 82 -6.36 13.03 -15.20
CA MET A 82 -5.96 13.16 -16.41
C MET A 82 -6.81 13.84 -17.17
N HIS A 83 -7.87 13.88 -16.80
CA HIS A 83 -8.64 14.58 -17.52
C HIS A 83 -8.36 15.94 -17.43
N GLU A 84 -7.84 16.07 -16.90
CA GLU A 84 -7.71 17.31 -16.90
C GLU A 84 -6.98 17.60 -17.43
#